data_8236c979defcb4e648d92954b7e84a46
#
_entry.id   8236c979defcb4e648d92954b7e84a46
#
_cell.length_a   1.000
_cell.length_b   1.000
_cell.length_c   1.000
_cell.angle_alpha   90.00
_cell.angle_beta   90.00
_cell.angle_gamma   90.00
#
_symmetry.space_group_name_H-M   'P 1'
#
loop_
_entity.id
_entity.type
_entity.pdbx_description
1 polymer ?
#
loop_
_entity_poly.entity_id
_entity_poly.type
_entity_poly.pdbx_seq_one_letter_code
_entity_poly.pdbx_strand_id
1 'polypeptide(L)'
;MNYQSFKAAYNGRRVDYDHVYSYQCVDLILQYIKDCYGISSGVWGNAIDYWNRPSAPLLGRFSIVSGTDCQQGDIVVFYGNSGNPYGHIGICESNNSTTVKVLEQNAVGTGTGTGRDAIGIYRDIPKSRIAGLLRPKAAPAPAPQPPAARSTVFLPGSVQSWRLYRVGSYLRPNTSDEIARLAPAQFGGLTYKIESWVGDYAVVITTQMFGRGVIWVKGTEAIIK
;
A
#
# COMPACT_ATOMS: atom_id res chain seq x y z
N MET A 1 6.05 -0.96 -0.50
CA MET A 1 5.50 -2.24 0.04
C MET A 1 5.05 -3.14 -1.10
N ASN A 2 4.64 -4.41 -0.83
CA ASN A 2 4.00 -5.25 -1.84
C ASN A 2 2.47 -5.15 -1.75
N TYR A 3 1.75 -5.75 -2.73
CA TYR A 3 0.28 -5.71 -2.77
C TYR A 3 -0.38 -6.25 -1.49
N GLN A 4 0.10 -7.36 -0.92
CA GLN A 4 -0.50 -7.94 0.28
C GLN A 4 -0.37 -7.01 1.50
N SER A 5 0.79 -6.38 1.64
CA SER A 5 1.00 -5.37 2.70
C SER A 5 0.15 -4.13 2.47
N PHE A 6 -0.01 -3.70 1.20
CA PHE A 6 -0.90 -2.60 0.84
C PHE A 6 -2.35 -2.93 1.19
N LYS A 7 -2.85 -4.09 0.76
CA LYS A 7 -4.19 -4.55 1.10
C LYS A 7 -4.42 -4.58 2.62
N ALA A 8 -3.50 -5.16 3.37
CA ALA A 8 -3.61 -5.22 4.83
C ALA A 8 -3.66 -3.83 5.49
N ALA A 9 -2.94 -2.86 4.93
CA ALA A 9 -2.89 -1.50 5.44
C ALA A 9 -4.16 -0.69 5.12
N TYR A 10 -4.79 -0.93 3.97
CA TYR A 10 -5.85 -0.06 3.44
C TYR A 10 -7.24 -0.67 3.41
N ASN A 11 -7.39 -1.99 3.45
CA ASN A 11 -8.71 -2.62 3.44
C ASN A 11 -9.59 -2.09 4.58
N GLY A 12 -10.83 -1.72 4.26
CA GLY A 12 -11.77 -1.10 5.19
C GLY A 12 -11.56 0.41 5.43
N ARG A 13 -10.54 1.01 4.83
CA ARG A 13 -10.26 2.47 4.93
C ARG A 13 -10.80 3.22 3.72
N ARG A 14 -10.67 4.53 3.77
CA ARG A 14 -10.93 5.45 2.65
C ARG A 14 -9.68 6.26 2.39
N VAL A 15 -9.33 6.44 1.12
CA VAL A 15 -8.20 7.26 0.68
C VAL A 15 -8.71 8.39 -0.18
N ASP A 16 -8.34 9.60 0.16
CA ASP A 16 -8.50 10.82 -0.60
C ASP A 16 -7.09 11.35 -0.86
N TYR A 17 -6.50 10.92 -1.98
CA TYR A 17 -5.08 11.12 -2.25
C TYR A 17 -4.75 12.56 -2.64
N ASP A 18 -5.60 13.17 -3.45
CA ASP A 18 -5.40 14.51 -3.99
C ASP A 18 -6.29 15.57 -3.34
N HIS A 19 -7.19 15.15 -2.42
CA HIS A 19 -8.17 15.99 -1.74
C HIS A 19 -9.15 16.67 -2.71
N VAL A 20 -9.44 16.02 -3.86
CA VAL A 20 -10.35 16.50 -4.87
C VAL A 20 -11.44 15.46 -5.13
N TYR A 21 -12.69 15.85 -5.08
CA TYR A 21 -13.89 15.00 -5.28
C TYR A 21 -14.03 13.85 -4.27
N SER A 22 -13.40 13.95 -3.09
CA SER A 22 -13.49 12.91 -2.06
C SER A 22 -12.94 11.56 -2.55
N TYR A 23 -13.33 10.46 -1.97
CA TYR A 23 -12.76 9.11 -2.11
C TYR A 23 -13.04 8.47 -3.48
N GLN A 24 -12.25 8.80 -4.50
CA GLN A 24 -12.38 8.24 -5.85
C GLN A 24 -11.64 6.90 -6.01
N CYS A 25 -12.03 6.13 -7.01
CA CYS A 25 -11.33 4.90 -7.36
C CYS A 25 -9.87 5.15 -7.77
N VAL A 26 -9.59 6.30 -8.39
CA VAL A 26 -8.23 6.71 -8.78
C VAL A 26 -7.36 7.04 -7.58
N ASP A 27 -7.91 7.54 -6.47
CA ASP A 27 -7.14 7.82 -5.25
C ASP A 27 -6.50 6.57 -4.66
N LEU A 28 -7.25 5.46 -4.65
CA LEU A 28 -6.70 4.17 -4.26
C LEU A 28 -5.50 3.77 -5.12
N ILE A 29 -5.61 3.99 -6.44
CA ILE A 29 -4.53 3.65 -7.38
C ILE A 29 -3.32 4.57 -7.19
N LEU A 30 -3.54 5.87 -7.02
CA LEU A 30 -2.48 6.83 -6.74
C LEU A 30 -1.72 6.47 -5.45
N GLN A 31 -2.46 6.08 -4.42
CA GLN A 31 -1.87 5.61 -3.18
C GLN A 31 -1.08 4.30 -3.38
N TYR A 32 -1.64 3.35 -4.16
CA TYR A 32 -0.98 2.08 -4.46
C TYR A 32 0.34 2.26 -5.21
N ILE A 33 0.35 3.08 -6.27
CA ILE A 33 1.57 3.30 -7.06
C ILE A 33 2.62 4.08 -6.27
N LYS A 34 2.20 4.97 -5.38
CA LYS A 34 3.13 5.66 -4.47
C LYS A 34 3.78 4.68 -3.50
N ASP A 35 2.98 3.90 -2.79
CA ASP A 35 3.47 3.09 -1.67
C ASP A 35 4.19 1.83 -2.12
N CYS A 36 3.76 1.24 -3.24
CA CYS A 36 4.35 0.02 -3.75
C CYS A 36 5.46 0.25 -4.78
N TYR A 37 5.43 1.37 -5.51
CA TYR A 37 6.35 1.61 -6.64
C TYR A 37 7.14 2.91 -6.54
N GLY A 38 6.89 3.70 -5.49
CA GLY A 38 7.64 4.95 -5.24
C GLY A 38 7.38 6.06 -6.24
N ILE A 39 6.24 6.01 -6.94
CA ILE A 39 5.84 7.05 -7.88
C ILE A 39 4.96 8.06 -7.14
N SER A 40 5.51 9.22 -6.83
CA SER A 40 4.73 10.37 -6.37
C SER A 40 4.20 11.09 -7.60
N SER A 41 2.90 11.19 -7.72
CA SER A 41 2.28 11.74 -8.92
C SER A 41 1.26 12.82 -8.62
N GLY A 42 0.99 13.64 -9.65
CA GLY A 42 -0.25 14.36 -9.80
C GLY A 42 -1.38 13.46 -10.32
N VAL A 43 -2.57 14.03 -10.47
CA VAL A 43 -3.72 13.34 -11.06
C VAL A 43 -3.46 13.10 -12.56
N TRP A 44 -3.70 11.89 -13.03
CA TRP A 44 -3.51 11.50 -14.44
C TRP A 44 -4.83 11.30 -15.19
N GLY A 45 -5.86 12.01 -14.79
CA GLY A 45 -7.18 11.95 -15.41
C GLY A 45 -8.12 10.92 -14.76
N ASN A 46 -9.15 10.53 -15.52
CA ASN A 46 -10.14 9.57 -15.10
C ASN A 46 -9.62 8.14 -15.14
N ALA A 47 -10.36 7.21 -14.56
CA ALA A 47 -9.96 5.80 -14.51
C ALA A 47 -9.60 5.22 -15.90
N ILE A 48 -10.41 5.52 -16.91
CA ILE A 48 -10.16 5.03 -18.28
C ILE A 48 -8.90 5.64 -18.93
N ASP A 49 -8.45 6.80 -18.45
CA ASP A 49 -7.27 7.47 -18.99
C ASP A 49 -5.98 6.73 -18.63
N TYR A 50 -5.99 5.96 -17.55
CA TYR A 50 -4.86 5.08 -17.19
C TYR A 50 -4.58 4.02 -18.27
N TRP A 51 -5.60 3.63 -19.03
CA TRP A 51 -5.48 2.75 -20.18
C TRP A 51 -5.23 3.52 -21.48
N ASN A 52 -6.06 4.51 -21.76
CA ASN A 52 -6.03 5.22 -23.06
C ASN A 52 -4.79 6.12 -23.23
N ARG A 53 -4.30 6.70 -22.12
CA ARG A 53 -3.21 7.69 -22.13
C ARG A 53 -2.30 7.53 -20.89
N PRO A 54 -1.70 6.35 -20.69
CA PRO A 54 -0.89 6.11 -19.51
C PRO A 54 0.29 7.07 -19.45
N SER A 55 0.54 7.64 -18.27
CA SER A 55 1.62 8.60 -18.07
C SER A 55 3.01 7.96 -18.13
N ALA A 56 4.03 8.74 -18.50
CA ALA A 56 5.40 8.25 -18.57
C ALA A 56 5.94 7.68 -17.24
N PRO A 57 5.70 8.30 -16.06
CA PRO A 57 6.08 7.70 -14.79
C PRO A 57 5.44 6.32 -14.54
N LEU A 58 4.16 6.17 -14.93
CA LEU A 58 3.44 4.90 -14.81
C LEU A 58 4.07 3.84 -15.73
N LEU A 59 4.32 4.20 -17.00
CA LEU A 59 5.00 3.31 -17.97
C LEU A 59 6.43 2.94 -17.56
N GLY A 60 7.07 3.73 -16.72
CA GLY A 60 8.36 3.39 -16.12
C GLY A 60 8.31 2.17 -15.20
N ARG A 61 7.18 1.89 -14.57
CA ARG A 61 6.99 0.83 -13.58
C ARG A 61 6.00 -0.25 -13.98
N PHE A 62 5.17 0.02 -14.96
CA PHE A 62 4.11 -0.90 -15.43
C PHE A 62 4.24 -1.16 -16.92
N SER A 63 3.88 -2.37 -17.32
CA SER A 63 3.65 -2.75 -18.71
C SER A 63 2.17 -2.68 -19.01
N ILE A 64 1.82 -2.15 -20.18
CA ILE A 64 0.47 -2.23 -20.71
C ILE A 64 0.23 -3.66 -21.20
N VAL A 65 -0.83 -4.29 -20.74
CA VAL A 65 -1.22 -5.65 -21.11
C VAL A 65 -2.63 -5.64 -21.68
N SER A 66 -2.74 -5.94 -22.95
CA SER A 66 -4.02 -6.18 -23.60
C SER A 66 -4.56 -7.53 -23.17
N GLY A 67 -5.90 -7.62 -23.01
CA GLY A 67 -6.56 -8.85 -22.60
C GLY A 67 -7.10 -8.79 -21.17
N THR A 68 -7.59 -9.90 -20.68
CA THR A 68 -8.39 -9.96 -19.46
C THR A 68 -7.80 -10.91 -18.40
N ASP A 69 -6.62 -11.48 -18.69
CA ASP A 69 -5.95 -12.41 -17.76
C ASP A 69 -5.06 -11.65 -16.79
N CYS A 70 -5.71 -11.06 -15.77
CA CYS A 70 -5.01 -10.30 -14.76
C CYS A 70 -4.32 -11.21 -13.74
N GLN A 71 -3.23 -10.72 -13.19
CA GLN A 71 -2.50 -11.31 -12.07
C GLN A 71 -2.71 -10.47 -10.82
N GLN A 72 -2.58 -11.11 -9.66
CA GLN A 72 -2.67 -10.38 -8.40
C GLN A 72 -1.67 -9.21 -8.35
N GLY A 73 -2.18 -8.01 -8.04
CA GLY A 73 -1.40 -6.78 -8.03
C GLY A 73 -1.42 -6.00 -9.35
N ASP A 74 -1.96 -6.55 -10.45
CA ASP A 74 -2.21 -5.77 -11.66
C ASP A 74 -3.23 -4.66 -11.38
N ILE A 75 -3.04 -3.49 -11.96
CA ILE A 75 -4.07 -2.47 -12.00
C ILE A 75 -5.02 -2.82 -13.14
N VAL A 76 -6.30 -2.97 -12.83
CA VAL A 76 -7.35 -3.34 -13.78
C VAL A 76 -8.18 -2.11 -14.10
N VAL A 77 -8.21 -1.74 -15.37
CA VAL A 77 -9.01 -0.62 -15.87
C VAL A 77 -10.25 -1.15 -16.56
N PHE A 78 -11.40 -0.62 -16.19
CA PHE A 78 -12.70 -1.01 -16.74
C PHE A 78 -13.26 0.06 -17.64
N TYR A 79 -13.95 -0.38 -18.71
CA TYR A 79 -14.71 0.51 -19.58
C TYR A 79 -15.76 1.29 -18.80
N GLY A 80 -15.99 2.51 -19.24
CA GLY A 80 -17.15 3.28 -18.85
C GLY A 80 -18.46 2.70 -19.44
N ASN A 81 -19.57 3.25 -18.99
CA ASN A 81 -20.89 2.98 -19.53
C ASN A 81 -21.70 4.30 -19.56
N SER A 82 -22.95 4.23 -20.01
CA SER A 82 -23.83 5.41 -20.11
C SER A 82 -24.03 6.16 -18.78
N GLY A 83 -23.97 5.45 -17.65
CA GLY A 83 -24.10 6.05 -16.31
C GLY A 83 -22.77 6.50 -15.70
N ASN A 84 -21.65 6.02 -16.21
CA ASN A 84 -20.32 6.41 -15.79
C ASN A 84 -19.33 6.37 -16.96
N PRO A 85 -19.18 7.45 -17.72
CA PRO A 85 -18.28 7.51 -18.87
C PRO A 85 -16.79 7.50 -18.48
N TYR A 86 -16.47 7.78 -17.23
CA TYR A 86 -15.10 7.89 -16.71
C TYR A 86 -14.41 6.55 -16.49
N GLY A 87 -15.17 5.45 -16.60
CA GLY A 87 -14.68 4.11 -16.30
C GLY A 87 -14.55 3.84 -14.80
N HIS A 88 -13.87 2.76 -14.50
CA HIS A 88 -13.54 2.36 -13.13
C HIS A 88 -12.14 1.73 -13.10
N ILE A 89 -11.52 1.68 -11.92
CA ILE A 89 -10.17 1.15 -11.76
C ILE A 89 -10.03 0.50 -10.39
N GLY A 90 -9.27 -0.59 -10.33
CA GLY A 90 -8.98 -1.31 -9.09
C GLY A 90 -7.71 -2.13 -9.21
N ILE A 91 -7.36 -2.88 -8.17
CA ILE A 91 -6.17 -3.73 -8.14
C ILE A 91 -6.62 -5.18 -8.12
N CYS A 92 -6.14 -6.01 -9.04
CA CYS A 92 -6.50 -7.42 -9.13
C CYS A 92 -6.20 -8.16 -7.82
N GLU A 93 -7.21 -8.74 -7.21
CA GLU A 93 -7.06 -9.66 -6.08
C GLU A 93 -6.97 -11.11 -6.57
N SER A 94 -7.91 -11.49 -7.43
CA SER A 94 -7.97 -12.82 -8.05
C SER A 94 -8.85 -12.80 -9.28
N ASN A 95 -8.72 -13.80 -10.13
CA ASN A 95 -9.61 -13.98 -11.28
C ASN A 95 -9.94 -15.46 -11.52
N ASN A 96 -11.00 -15.71 -12.25
CA ASN A 96 -11.37 -16.99 -12.79
C ASN A 96 -11.58 -16.90 -14.31
N SER A 97 -12.22 -17.86 -14.93
CA SER A 97 -12.45 -17.87 -16.40
C SER A 97 -13.32 -16.69 -16.88
N THR A 98 -14.25 -16.20 -16.08
CA THR A 98 -15.29 -15.23 -16.49
C THR A 98 -15.26 -13.91 -15.75
N THR A 99 -14.74 -13.89 -14.53
CA THR A 99 -14.78 -12.71 -13.65
C THR A 99 -13.44 -12.39 -13.05
N VAL A 100 -13.31 -11.17 -12.55
CA VAL A 100 -12.20 -10.68 -11.75
C VAL A 100 -12.72 -10.08 -10.44
N LYS A 101 -12.00 -10.35 -9.35
CA LYS A 101 -12.13 -9.63 -8.08
C LYS A 101 -11.03 -8.61 -7.96
N VAL A 102 -11.39 -7.40 -7.58
CA VAL A 102 -10.42 -6.31 -7.37
C VAL A 102 -10.56 -5.72 -5.99
N LEU A 103 -9.44 -5.28 -5.44
CA LEU A 103 -9.43 -4.34 -4.34
C LEU A 103 -9.77 -2.96 -4.93
N GLU A 104 -10.87 -2.37 -4.51
CA GLU A 104 -11.44 -1.18 -5.14
C GLU A 104 -11.98 -0.20 -4.10
N GLN A 105 -12.18 1.03 -4.50
CA GLN A 105 -12.81 2.10 -3.74
C GLN A 105 -13.85 2.79 -4.61
N ASN A 106 -14.92 3.28 -4.00
CA ASN A 106 -16.01 3.95 -4.73
C ASN A 106 -16.64 3.06 -5.83
N ALA A 107 -16.78 1.77 -5.55
CA ALA A 107 -17.28 0.78 -6.50
C ALA A 107 -18.80 0.88 -6.74
N VAL A 108 -19.54 1.31 -5.72
CA VAL A 108 -21.01 1.43 -5.73
C VAL A 108 -21.43 2.91 -5.63
N GLY A 109 -20.50 3.82 -5.87
CA GLY A 109 -20.71 5.26 -5.76
C GLY A 109 -21.73 5.80 -6.77
N THR A 110 -22.40 6.87 -6.39
CA THR A 110 -23.40 7.58 -7.21
C THR A 110 -22.80 8.47 -8.29
N GLY A 111 -21.50 8.37 -8.54
CA GLY A 111 -20.77 9.21 -9.49
C GLY A 111 -20.50 10.65 -9.02
N THR A 112 -20.91 11.00 -7.80
CA THR A 112 -20.78 12.35 -7.25
C THR A 112 -19.55 12.54 -6.35
N GLY A 113 -18.63 11.60 -6.33
CA GLY A 113 -17.45 11.66 -5.47
C GLY A 113 -17.69 11.41 -3.98
N THR A 114 -18.93 11.28 -3.58
CA THR A 114 -19.29 10.96 -2.19
C THR A 114 -19.25 9.45 -1.92
N GLY A 115 -18.29 8.75 -2.55
CA GLY A 115 -18.16 7.30 -2.45
C GLY A 115 -18.44 6.79 -1.04
N ARG A 116 -19.47 5.98 -0.89
CA ARG A 116 -19.84 5.39 0.40
C ARG A 116 -18.91 4.27 0.79
N ASP A 117 -18.23 3.72 -0.20
CA ASP A 117 -17.49 2.48 -0.02
C ASP A 117 -16.06 2.76 0.43
N ALA A 118 -15.70 2.16 1.55
CA ALA A 118 -14.31 1.99 1.92
C ALA A 118 -13.61 1.05 0.91
N ILE A 119 -12.29 1.03 0.94
CA ILE A 119 -11.50 0.09 0.16
C ILE A 119 -11.84 -1.34 0.59
N GLY A 120 -12.18 -2.16 -0.36
CA GLY A 120 -12.52 -3.55 -0.12
C GLY A 120 -12.67 -4.36 -1.40
N ILE A 121 -12.94 -5.65 -1.24
CA ILE A 121 -13.21 -6.59 -2.33
C ILE A 121 -14.70 -6.92 -2.28
N TYR A 122 -15.48 -6.29 -3.16
CA TYR A 122 -16.93 -6.31 -3.00
C TYR A 122 -17.66 -7.26 -3.95
N ARG A 123 -17.10 -7.56 -5.14
CA ARG A 123 -17.84 -8.25 -6.18
C ARG A 123 -16.96 -8.94 -7.20
N ASP A 124 -17.56 -9.90 -7.90
CA ASP A 124 -17.02 -10.46 -9.12
C ASP A 124 -17.43 -9.58 -10.31
N ILE A 125 -16.46 -8.99 -11.01
CA ILE A 125 -16.70 -8.13 -12.16
C ILE A 125 -16.49 -8.95 -13.43
N PRO A 126 -17.44 -8.96 -14.38
CA PRO A 126 -17.26 -9.67 -15.66
C PRO A 126 -16.00 -9.20 -16.40
N LYS A 127 -15.21 -10.13 -16.90
CA LYS A 127 -13.99 -9.83 -17.65
C LYS A 127 -14.26 -9.03 -18.94
N SER A 128 -15.45 -9.12 -19.50
CA SER A 128 -15.87 -8.29 -20.64
C SER A 128 -15.89 -6.78 -20.34
N ARG A 129 -15.88 -6.39 -19.04
CA ARG A 129 -15.78 -5.01 -18.62
C ARG A 129 -14.36 -4.46 -18.60
N ILE A 130 -13.33 -5.31 -18.72
CA ILE A 130 -11.93 -4.90 -18.67
C ILE A 130 -11.55 -4.21 -19.97
N ALA A 131 -11.09 -2.96 -19.87
CA ALA A 131 -10.48 -2.20 -20.96
C ALA A 131 -9.03 -2.64 -21.17
N GLY A 132 -8.30 -2.86 -20.09
CA GLY A 132 -6.93 -3.32 -20.11
C GLY A 132 -6.31 -3.38 -18.72
N LEU A 133 -5.05 -3.80 -18.69
CA LEU A 133 -4.31 -4.05 -17.48
C LEU A 133 -3.00 -3.25 -17.49
N LEU A 134 -2.61 -2.77 -16.32
CA LEU A 134 -1.26 -2.26 -16.11
C LEU A 134 -0.57 -3.26 -15.15
N ARG A 135 0.33 -4.05 -15.71
CA ARG A 135 1.08 -5.07 -14.97
C ARG A 135 2.36 -4.48 -14.42
N PRO A 136 2.61 -4.61 -13.12
CA PRO A 136 3.88 -4.21 -12.57
C PRO A 136 5.02 -4.87 -13.34
N LYS A 137 5.95 -4.07 -13.85
CA LYS A 137 7.22 -4.62 -14.31
C LYS A 137 7.89 -5.23 -13.09
N ALA A 138 8.56 -6.37 -13.26
CA ALA A 138 9.36 -6.92 -12.18
C ALA A 138 10.14 -5.76 -11.56
N ALA A 139 9.89 -5.47 -10.28
CA ALA A 139 10.68 -4.46 -9.58
C ALA A 139 12.14 -4.79 -9.84
N PRO A 140 13.02 -3.81 -10.10
CA PRO A 140 14.43 -4.08 -9.99
C PRO A 140 14.57 -4.79 -8.65
N ALA A 141 15.21 -5.99 -8.67
CA ALA A 141 15.24 -6.91 -7.52
C ALA A 141 15.30 -6.10 -6.24
N PRO A 142 14.45 -6.33 -5.25
CA PRO A 142 14.50 -5.57 -4.01
C PRO A 142 15.95 -5.51 -3.63
N ALA A 143 16.46 -4.31 -3.31
CA ALA A 143 17.79 -4.20 -2.72
C ALA A 143 17.87 -5.32 -1.69
N PRO A 144 18.92 -6.19 -1.71
CA PRO A 144 18.91 -7.48 -1.05
C PRO A 144 18.17 -7.39 0.28
N GLN A 145 17.06 -8.10 0.40
CA GLN A 145 16.41 -8.23 1.71
C GLN A 145 17.51 -8.70 2.64
N PRO A 146 17.74 -8.02 3.78
CA PRO A 146 18.69 -8.52 4.74
C PRO A 146 18.39 -10.01 4.93
N PRO A 147 19.39 -10.89 4.87
CA PRO A 147 19.17 -12.33 4.83
C PRO A 147 18.16 -12.73 5.90
N ALA A 148 17.29 -13.70 5.58
CA ALA A 148 16.15 -14.17 6.39
C ALA A 148 16.52 -14.65 7.82
N ALA A 149 17.74 -14.46 8.27
CA ALA A 149 18.27 -14.82 9.58
C ALA A 149 18.23 -13.69 10.63
N ARG A 150 17.84 -12.47 10.26
CA ARG A 150 17.79 -11.36 11.23
C ARG A 150 16.41 -11.26 11.85
N SER A 151 16.21 -12.04 12.91
CA SER A 151 14.90 -12.20 13.55
C SER A 151 14.69 -11.32 14.78
N THR A 152 15.73 -10.62 15.25
CA THR A 152 15.64 -9.79 16.44
C THR A 152 16.27 -8.42 16.24
N VAL A 153 15.74 -7.44 16.95
CA VAL A 153 16.30 -6.11 17.09
C VAL A 153 16.72 -5.89 18.53
N PHE A 154 17.93 -5.45 18.72
CA PHE A 154 18.46 -5.02 20.03
C PHE A 154 18.56 -3.50 20.05
N LEU A 155 17.91 -2.89 21.03
CA LEU A 155 17.98 -1.45 21.34
C LEU A 155 18.98 -1.28 22.49
N PRO A 156 20.15 -0.65 22.26
CA PRO A 156 21.20 -0.60 23.25
C PRO A 156 20.81 0.25 24.48
N GLY A 157 21.34 -0.14 25.63
CA GLY A 157 21.17 0.61 26.89
C GLY A 157 21.86 1.99 26.92
N SER A 158 22.68 2.32 25.92
CA SER A 158 23.21 3.67 25.70
C SER A 158 22.10 4.68 25.34
N VAL A 159 20.97 4.21 24.78
CA VAL A 159 19.87 5.05 24.32
C VAL A 159 18.82 5.21 25.42
N GLN A 160 18.58 6.44 25.83
CA GLN A 160 17.63 6.75 26.90
C GLN A 160 16.18 6.44 26.52
N SER A 161 15.81 6.67 25.25
CA SER A 161 14.42 6.60 24.82
C SER A 161 14.33 6.22 23.36
N TRP A 162 13.38 5.30 23.02
CA TRP A 162 13.07 4.89 21.66
C TRP A 162 11.58 5.01 21.39
N ARG A 163 11.21 5.70 20.32
CA ARG A 163 9.80 5.92 19.97
C ARG A 163 9.16 4.66 19.40
N LEU A 164 7.97 4.35 19.90
CA LEU A 164 7.11 3.29 19.38
C LEU A 164 5.91 3.93 18.69
N TYR A 165 5.64 3.56 17.46
CA TYR A 165 4.58 4.12 16.64
C TYR A 165 3.49 3.12 16.37
N ARG A 166 2.29 3.59 16.07
CA ARG A 166 1.16 2.75 15.68
C ARG A 166 1.49 1.96 14.41
N VAL A 167 1.13 0.66 14.38
CA VAL A 167 1.24 -0.16 13.17
C VAL A 167 0.33 0.40 12.09
N GLY A 168 0.89 0.61 10.90
CA GLY A 168 0.18 1.20 9.75
C GLY A 168 0.21 2.72 9.70
N SER A 169 0.83 3.41 10.66
CA SER A 169 1.16 4.82 10.49
C SER A 169 2.25 4.98 9.43
N TYR A 170 2.12 6.01 8.58
CA TYR A 170 3.17 6.37 7.62
C TYR A 170 4.34 6.92 8.41
N LEU A 171 5.46 6.19 8.36
CA LEU A 171 6.67 6.52 9.09
C LEU A 171 7.45 7.65 8.40
N ARG A 172 6.90 8.82 8.43
CA ARG A 172 7.71 10.00 8.73
C ARG A 172 7.63 10.18 10.23
N PRO A 173 8.71 10.56 10.92
CA PRO A 173 8.66 10.78 12.37
C PRO A 173 7.67 11.90 12.68
N ASN A 174 6.40 11.53 12.74
CA ASN A 174 5.31 12.40 13.14
C ASN A 174 4.96 12.04 14.58
N THR A 175 5.06 13.00 15.45
CA THR A 175 4.76 12.84 16.87
C THR A 175 3.31 12.42 17.14
N SER A 176 2.39 12.67 16.20
CA SER A 176 0.97 12.29 16.31
C SER A 176 0.72 10.77 16.28
N ASP A 177 1.64 9.98 15.73
CA ASP A 177 1.52 8.54 15.62
C ASP A 177 2.32 7.78 16.68
N GLU A 178 3.03 8.50 17.53
CA GLU A 178 3.74 7.94 18.67
C GLU A 178 2.73 7.41 19.71
N ILE A 179 2.81 6.13 20.03
CA ILE A 179 1.92 5.49 21.01
C ILE A 179 2.61 5.28 22.36
N ALA A 180 3.94 5.20 22.37
CA ALA A 180 4.74 5.01 23.58
C ALA A 180 6.21 5.35 23.34
N ARG A 181 6.97 5.35 24.43
CA ARG A 181 8.44 5.38 24.43
C ARG A 181 8.98 4.20 25.20
N LEU A 182 9.85 3.45 24.55
CA LEU A 182 10.66 2.41 25.18
C LEU A 182 11.85 3.07 25.86
N ALA A 183 12.29 2.50 26.96
CA ALA A 183 13.41 3.04 27.77
C ALA A 183 14.56 2.03 27.86
N PRO A 184 15.35 1.81 26.79
CA PRO A 184 16.41 0.79 26.78
C PRO A 184 17.43 1.00 27.89
N ALA A 185 17.77 2.24 28.24
CA ALA A 185 18.75 2.55 29.29
C ALA A 185 18.35 2.01 30.66
N GLN A 186 17.05 1.93 30.97
CA GLN A 186 16.56 1.43 32.25
C GLN A 186 16.77 -0.08 32.44
N PHE A 187 16.97 -0.81 31.34
CA PHE A 187 17.05 -2.27 31.32
C PHE A 187 18.39 -2.80 30.78
N GLY A 188 19.38 -1.94 30.59
CA GLY A 188 20.67 -2.33 29.98
C GLY A 188 20.57 -2.72 28.51
N GLY A 189 19.47 -2.36 27.87
CA GLY A 189 19.09 -2.69 26.50
C GLY A 189 17.79 -3.48 26.44
N LEU A 190 17.13 -3.45 25.28
CA LEU A 190 15.90 -4.20 25.03
C LEU A 190 16.03 -5.01 23.74
N THR A 191 15.61 -6.27 23.79
CA THR A 191 15.61 -7.15 22.62
C THR A 191 14.18 -7.54 22.26
N TYR A 192 13.82 -7.39 20.99
CA TYR A 192 12.51 -7.79 20.48
C TYR A 192 12.65 -8.69 19.26
N LYS A 193 11.70 -9.61 19.10
CA LYS A 193 11.54 -10.36 17.86
C LYS A 193 11.00 -9.43 16.79
N ILE A 194 11.59 -9.47 15.60
CA ILE A 194 11.06 -8.77 14.43
C ILE A 194 9.92 -9.61 13.84
N GLU A 195 8.72 -9.04 13.81
CA GLU A 195 7.56 -9.68 13.18
C GLU A 195 7.52 -9.45 11.68
N SER A 196 7.81 -8.23 11.27
CA SER A 196 7.90 -7.84 9.86
C SER A 196 8.75 -6.57 9.70
N TRP A 197 9.19 -6.33 8.47
CA TRP A 197 9.88 -5.11 8.09
C TRP A 197 8.92 -4.09 7.48
N VAL A 198 9.17 -2.83 7.73
CA VAL A 198 8.51 -1.69 7.07
C VAL A 198 9.57 -1.00 6.23
N GLY A 199 9.57 -1.30 4.93
CA GLY A 199 10.68 -0.90 4.06
C GLY A 199 12.01 -1.50 4.53
N ASP A 200 13.08 -0.73 4.37
CA ASP A 200 14.43 -1.04 4.84
C ASP A 200 14.82 -0.25 6.11
N TYR A 201 13.87 0.43 6.73
CA TYR A 201 14.13 1.46 7.74
C TYR A 201 13.47 1.24 9.09
N ALA A 202 12.45 0.40 9.19
CA ALA A 202 11.74 0.18 10.44
C ALA A 202 11.26 -1.27 10.59
N VAL A 203 10.96 -1.69 11.80
CA VAL A 203 10.50 -3.03 12.12
C VAL A 203 9.26 -3.01 13.00
N VAL A 204 8.37 -3.97 12.79
CA VAL A 204 7.23 -4.25 13.66
C VAL A 204 7.69 -5.18 14.77
N ILE A 205 7.38 -4.82 15.99
CA ILE A 205 7.66 -5.59 17.21
C ILE A 205 6.42 -5.67 18.09
N THR A 206 6.37 -6.64 18.99
CA THR A 206 5.41 -6.67 20.10
C THR A 206 6.13 -6.46 21.42
N THR A 207 5.66 -5.49 22.20
CA THR A 207 6.13 -5.19 23.56
C THR A 207 5.13 -5.74 24.56
N GLN A 208 5.61 -6.12 25.75
CA GLN A 208 4.73 -6.62 26.81
C GLN A 208 3.79 -5.52 27.37
N MET A 209 4.28 -4.27 27.44
CA MET A 209 3.57 -3.18 28.06
C MET A 209 2.66 -2.41 27.10
N PHE A 210 3.10 -2.21 25.85
CA PHE A 210 2.42 -1.33 24.91
C PHE A 210 1.82 -2.07 23.71
N GLY A 211 1.93 -3.41 23.69
CA GLY A 211 1.46 -4.22 22.58
C GLY A 211 2.29 -4.05 21.30
N ARG A 212 1.65 -4.22 20.16
CA ARG A 212 2.26 -4.23 18.84
C ARG A 212 2.49 -2.81 18.32
N GLY A 213 3.69 -2.54 17.84
CA GLY A 213 4.05 -1.24 17.31
C GLY A 213 5.23 -1.30 16.34
N VAL A 214 5.60 -0.16 15.81
CA VAL A 214 6.69 0.01 14.85
C VAL A 214 7.78 0.86 15.48
N ILE A 215 9.03 0.45 15.30
CA ILE A 215 10.21 1.24 15.67
C ILE A 215 11.08 1.49 14.45
N TRP A 216 11.67 2.67 14.41
CA TRP A 216 12.63 3.05 13.38
C TRP A 216 14.01 2.50 13.74
N VAL A 217 14.70 1.88 12.78
CA VAL A 217 16.01 1.24 13.00
C VAL A 217 17.13 1.74 12.08
N LYS A 218 16.81 2.21 10.87
CA LYS A 218 17.79 2.70 9.91
C LYS A 218 18.43 4.00 10.38
N GLY A 219 19.74 4.08 10.37
CA GLY A 219 20.48 5.26 10.82
C GLY A 219 20.41 5.53 12.33
N THR A 220 20.08 4.50 13.12
CA THR A 220 20.02 4.54 14.58
C THR A 220 21.06 3.59 15.17
N GLU A 221 21.16 3.53 16.51
CA GLU A 221 22.02 2.58 17.23
C GLU A 221 21.41 1.16 17.32
N ALA A 222 20.23 0.91 16.74
CA ALA A 222 19.61 -0.42 16.74
C ALA A 222 20.51 -1.47 16.07
N ILE A 223 20.65 -2.61 16.72
CA ILE A 223 21.44 -3.74 16.19
C ILE A 223 20.46 -4.83 15.76
N ILE A 224 20.50 -5.17 14.49
CA ILE A 224 19.69 -6.25 13.92
C ILE A 224 20.51 -7.55 13.92
N LYS A 225 19.96 -8.60 14.54
CA LYS A 225 20.62 -9.92 14.70
C LYS A 225 19.80 -11.03 14.09
#